data_d744a96c2eda8912826e0e4562080521
#
_entry.id   d744a96c2eda8912826e0e4562080521
#
_cell.length_a   1.000
_cell.length_b   1.000
_cell.length_c   1.000
_cell.angle_alpha   90.00
_cell.angle_beta   90.00
_cell.angle_gamma   90.00
#
_symmetry.space_group_name_H-M   'P 1'
#
loop_
_entity.id
_entity.type
_entity.pdbx_description
1 polymer ?
#
loop_
_entity_poly.entity_id
_entity_poly.type
_entity_poly.pdbx_seq_one_letter_code
_entity_poly.pdbx_strand_id
1 'polypeptide(L)'
;RKALIAAAIALLLPMTAGTSAQTVWPTNQGQSPAVEATRPGSSSLDNYLQQHTYPQPAVAAPLPFDVRNFEGMAQQLVSNQKVPGLAVAIVQNGRVLSARGYGITDTTRPEPVDNHTVFRLASLSKSFAGTLTGMLVNDGVLSWNQPVVRYVPGFRLSNSDYTSRLTLTNILSQSTGLTRNAFDRDIEANASYHDVRTKLSGAPLRCGPGECYSY
;
A
#
# COMPACT_ATOMS: atom_id res chain seq x y z
N ARG A 1 -18.03 9.31 -13.52
CA ARG A 1 -17.38 10.09 -12.44
C ARG A 1 -16.17 9.30 -11.96
N LYS A 2 -14.99 9.89 -12.16
CA LYS A 2 -13.68 9.26 -12.03
C LYS A 2 -13.38 8.89 -10.56
N ALA A 3 -12.89 7.67 -10.33
CA ALA A 3 -12.46 7.22 -9.02
C ALA A 3 -11.25 8.05 -8.53
N LEU A 4 -11.28 8.45 -7.26
CA LEU A 4 -10.22 9.19 -6.59
C LEU A 4 -8.93 8.36 -6.58
N ILE A 5 -7.87 8.90 -7.19
CA ILE A 5 -6.52 8.33 -7.17
C ILE A 5 -5.81 8.84 -5.92
N ALA A 6 -5.56 7.98 -4.98
CA ALA A 6 -4.63 8.27 -3.90
C ALA A 6 -3.20 7.96 -4.38
N ALA A 7 -2.33 8.98 -4.39
CA ALA A 7 -0.94 8.81 -4.77
C ALA A 7 -0.16 8.07 -3.68
N ALA A 8 0.34 6.89 -3.99
CA ALA A 8 1.48 6.34 -3.29
C ALA A 8 2.74 7.05 -3.84
N ILE A 9 3.51 7.72 -2.99
CA ILE A 9 4.87 8.11 -3.33
C ILE A 9 5.69 6.83 -3.37
N ALA A 10 5.81 6.22 -4.55
CA ALA A 10 6.77 5.16 -4.78
C ALA A 10 8.15 5.81 -4.82
N LEU A 11 9.01 5.48 -3.87
CA LEU A 11 10.44 5.72 -3.93
C LEU A 11 11.00 4.81 -5.05
N LEU A 12 11.07 5.32 -6.28
CA LEU A 12 11.74 4.66 -7.38
C LEU A 12 13.22 5.03 -7.34
N LEU A 13 14.06 4.06 -7.11
CA LEU A 13 15.48 4.11 -7.41
C LEU A 13 15.65 4.41 -8.93
N PRO A 14 16.69 5.19 -9.34
CA PRO A 14 16.89 5.50 -10.74
C PRO A 14 17.20 4.22 -11.52
N MET A 15 16.26 3.78 -12.35
CA MET A 15 16.56 2.83 -13.41
C MET A 15 17.26 3.59 -14.54
N THR A 16 18.49 3.24 -14.82
CA THR A 16 19.22 3.64 -16.03
C THR A 16 18.43 3.18 -17.24
N ALA A 17 18.20 4.10 -18.16
CA ALA A 17 17.52 3.85 -19.43
C ALA A 17 18.29 2.78 -20.25
N GLY A 18 17.72 1.59 -20.32
CA GLY A 18 18.10 0.52 -21.22
C GLY A 18 16.87 0.14 -22.04
N THR A 19 17.03 0.26 -23.34
CA THR A 19 16.19 -0.17 -24.48
C THR A 19 14.99 -1.07 -24.18
N SER A 20 13.86 -0.65 -24.75
CA SER A 20 12.57 -1.37 -24.84
C SER A 20 12.71 -2.86 -25.14
N ALA A 21 12.42 -3.70 -24.16
CA ALA A 21 12.09 -5.09 -24.35
C ALA A 21 10.70 -5.33 -23.75
N GLN A 22 9.76 -5.72 -24.60
CA GLN A 22 8.46 -6.21 -24.16
C GLN A 22 8.67 -7.45 -23.30
N THR A 23 8.43 -7.36 -21.99
CA THR A 23 8.47 -8.51 -21.09
C THR A 23 7.17 -9.29 -21.27
N VAL A 24 7.21 -10.32 -22.11
CA VAL A 24 6.26 -11.42 -22.08
C VAL A 24 6.53 -12.22 -20.80
N TRP A 25 5.56 -12.31 -19.92
CA TRP A 25 5.64 -13.17 -18.74
C TRP A 25 5.64 -14.63 -19.20
N PRO A 26 6.65 -15.42 -18.87
CA PRO A 26 6.62 -16.86 -19.18
C PRO A 26 5.61 -17.56 -18.27
N THR A 27 4.64 -18.24 -18.85
CA THR A 27 3.84 -19.26 -18.17
C THR A 27 4.77 -20.44 -17.87
N ASN A 28 5.33 -20.50 -16.67
CA ASN A 28 6.19 -21.60 -16.28
C ASN A 28 5.38 -22.67 -15.54
N GLN A 29 4.92 -23.67 -16.25
CA GLN A 29 4.63 -24.99 -15.69
C GLN A 29 5.99 -25.70 -15.52
N GLY A 30 6.59 -25.57 -14.36
CA GLY A 30 7.84 -26.26 -14.05
C GLY A 30 8.13 -26.17 -12.55
N GLN A 31 8.20 -27.31 -11.91
CA GLN A 31 8.55 -27.52 -10.51
C GLN A 31 9.78 -26.69 -10.13
N SER A 32 9.62 -25.74 -9.22
CA SER A 32 10.76 -25.08 -8.56
C SER A 32 11.41 -26.07 -7.59
N PRO A 33 12.74 -26.26 -7.65
CA PRO A 33 13.43 -26.99 -6.59
C PRO A 33 13.29 -26.17 -5.30
N ALA A 34 12.94 -26.85 -4.20
CA ALA A 34 12.91 -26.28 -2.87
C ALA A 34 14.32 -25.76 -2.54
N VAL A 35 14.49 -24.43 -2.59
CA VAL A 35 15.66 -23.81 -1.99
C VAL A 35 15.41 -23.80 -0.49
N GLU A 36 16.04 -24.72 0.20
CA GLU A 36 16.14 -24.77 1.66
C GLU A 36 16.98 -23.56 2.10
N ALA A 37 16.31 -22.43 2.27
CA ALA A 37 16.90 -21.23 2.86
C ALA A 37 17.12 -21.51 4.34
N THR A 38 18.34 -21.90 4.70
CA THR A 38 18.82 -21.86 6.09
C THR A 38 18.70 -20.42 6.56
N ARG A 39 17.65 -20.14 7.36
CA ARG A 39 17.47 -18.86 8.05
C ARG A 39 18.54 -18.69 9.12
N PRO A 40 19.45 -17.71 9.04
CA PRO A 40 20.23 -17.33 10.20
C PRO A 40 19.33 -16.48 11.12
N GLY A 41 19.07 -16.96 12.35
CA GLY A 41 18.59 -16.11 13.42
C GLY A 41 17.10 -16.16 13.77
N SER A 42 16.46 -17.35 13.79
CA SER A 42 15.12 -17.50 14.38
C SER A 42 15.10 -17.35 15.92
N SER A 43 16.25 -17.32 16.58
CA SER A 43 16.32 -17.35 18.06
C SER A 43 15.90 -16.06 18.76
N SER A 44 15.98 -14.89 18.12
CA SER A 44 15.66 -13.63 18.80
C SER A 44 14.15 -13.32 18.80
N LEU A 45 13.46 -13.60 17.72
CA LEU A 45 12.01 -13.39 17.63
C LEU A 45 11.24 -14.43 18.44
N ASP A 46 11.66 -15.70 18.36
CA ASP A 46 11.04 -16.77 19.13
C ASP A 46 11.26 -16.59 20.63
N ASN A 47 12.45 -16.17 21.06
CA ASN A 47 12.73 -15.79 22.45
C ASN A 47 11.92 -14.56 22.89
N TYR A 48 11.78 -13.55 22.04
CA TYR A 48 10.95 -12.39 22.33
C TYR A 48 9.49 -12.78 22.49
N LEU A 49 8.94 -13.60 21.61
CA LEU A 49 7.55 -14.06 21.66
C LEU A 49 7.29 -14.98 22.86
N GLN A 50 8.27 -15.81 23.29
CA GLN A 50 8.16 -16.63 24.49
C GLN A 50 8.23 -15.83 25.79
N GLN A 51 9.00 -14.74 25.82
CA GLN A 51 9.14 -13.87 27.00
C GLN A 51 7.99 -12.88 27.17
N HIS A 52 7.26 -12.58 26.09
CA HIS A 52 6.14 -11.62 26.08
C HIS A 52 4.81 -12.32 25.80
N THR A 53 4.52 -13.40 26.55
CA THR A 53 3.16 -13.96 26.59
C THR A 53 2.22 -12.95 27.24
N TYR A 54 1.64 -12.08 26.44
CA TYR A 54 0.49 -11.30 26.89
C TYR A 54 -0.63 -12.30 27.20
N PRO A 55 -1.26 -12.22 28.42
CA PRO A 55 -2.44 -13.02 28.67
C PRO A 55 -3.47 -12.69 27.60
N GLN A 56 -3.68 -13.62 26.70
CA GLN A 56 -4.75 -13.50 25.71
C GLN A 56 -6.04 -13.39 26.51
N PRO A 57 -6.82 -12.30 26.39
CA PRO A 57 -8.15 -12.27 26.97
C PRO A 57 -8.85 -13.51 26.44
N ALA A 58 -9.55 -14.24 27.32
CA ALA A 58 -10.34 -15.39 26.91
C ALA A 58 -11.28 -14.93 25.79
N VAL A 59 -10.87 -15.14 24.54
CA VAL A 59 -11.65 -14.77 23.38
C VAL A 59 -12.84 -15.72 23.44
N ALA A 60 -14.00 -15.18 23.77
CA ALA A 60 -15.26 -15.91 23.58
C ALA A 60 -15.22 -16.52 22.17
N ALA A 61 -15.51 -17.83 22.07
CA ALA A 61 -15.47 -18.53 20.80
C ALA A 61 -16.18 -17.64 19.75
N PRO A 62 -15.53 -17.26 18.67
CA PRO A 62 -16.14 -16.36 17.71
C PRO A 62 -17.46 -16.99 17.28
N LEU A 63 -18.55 -16.22 17.34
CA LEU A 63 -19.83 -16.63 16.80
C LEU A 63 -19.59 -17.16 15.39
N PRO A 64 -20.20 -18.30 15.01
CA PRO A 64 -19.99 -18.88 13.70
C PRO A 64 -20.32 -17.80 12.65
N PHE A 65 -19.32 -17.42 11.85
CA PHE A 65 -19.50 -16.40 10.82
C PHE A 65 -20.43 -16.94 9.73
N ASP A 66 -21.59 -16.32 9.58
CA ASP A 66 -22.55 -16.69 8.55
C ASP A 66 -22.18 -16.07 7.20
N VAL A 67 -21.48 -16.86 6.37
CA VAL A 67 -21.06 -16.48 5.01
C VAL A 67 -22.27 -16.08 4.16
N ARG A 68 -23.40 -16.79 4.27
CA ARG A 68 -24.62 -16.51 3.46
C ARG A 68 -25.25 -15.18 3.81
N ASN A 69 -25.29 -14.84 5.09
CA ASN A 69 -25.81 -13.56 5.53
C ASN A 69 -24.94 -12.40 4.97
N PHE A 70 -23.62 -12.54 5.04
CA PHE A 70 -22.70 -11.55 4.49
C PHE A 70 -22.83 -11.42 2.96
N GLU A 71 -22.93 -12.53 2.24
CA GLU A 71 -23.16 -12.52 0.78
C GLU A 71 -24.50 -11.86 0.43
N GLY A 72 -25.54 -12.09 1.24
CA GLY A 72 -26.83 -11.42 1.11
C GLY A 72 -26.72 -9.89 1.27
N MET A 73 -25.95 -9.42 2.26
CA MET A 73 -25.70 -7.98 2.45
C MET A 73 -24.94 -7.38 1.26
N ALA A 74 -23.91 -8.07 0.74
CA ALA A 74 -23.16 -7.64 -0.44
C ALA A 74 -24.07 -7.51 -1.67
N GLN A 75 -24.94 -8.51 -1.91
CA GLN A 75 -25.93 -8.48 -2.98
C GLN A 75 -26.91 -7.31 -2.83
N GLN A 76 -27.37 -7.01 -1.62
CA GLN A 76 -28.27 -5.88 -1.36
C GLN A 76 -27.63 -4.52 -1.65
N LEU A 77 -26.32 -4.34 -1.35
CA LEU A 77 -25.61 -3.09 -1.65
C LEU A 77 -25.62 -2.77 -3.13
N VAL A 78 -25.44 -3.79 -3.98
CA VAL A 78 -25.48 -3.64 -5.44
C VAL A 78 -26.93 -3.48 -5.95
N SER A 79 -27.86 -4.31 -5.48
CA SER A 79 -29.26 -4.28 -5.90
C SER A 79 -29.94 -2.95 -5.55
N ASN A 80 -29.57 -2.32 -4.43
CA ASN A 80 -30.02 -0.99 -4.04
C ASN A 80 -29.31 0.14 -4.77
N GLN A 81 -28.51 -0.15 -5.78
CA GLN A 81 -27.76 0.81 -6.60
C GLN A 81 -26.82 1.76 -5.79
N LYS A 82 -26.43 1.36 -4.58
CA LYS A 82 -25.49 2.13 -3.76
C LYS A 82 -24.07 2.08 -4.33
N VAL A 83 -23.71 0.92 -4.90
CA VAL A 83 -22.45 0.72 -5.63
C VAL A 83 -22.76 -0.07 -6.90
N PRO A 84 -22.12 0.24 -8.05
CA PRO A 84 -22.35 -0.48 -9.29
C PRO A 84 -21.81 -1.91 -9.26
N GLY A 85 -20.69 -2.13 -8.59
CA GLY A 85 -20.06 -3.44 -8.48
C GLY A 85 -19.19 -3.55 -7.24
N LEU A 86 -19.04 -4.79 -6.76
CA LEU A 86 -18.34 -5.13 -5.54
C LEU A 86 -17.69 -6.51 -5.69
N ALA A 87 -16.45 -6.69 -5.25
CA ALA A 87 -15.84 -7.99 -5.05
C ALA A 87 -15.46 -8.17 -3.58
N VAL A 88 -15.72 -9.35 -3.05
CA VAL A 88 -15.51 -9.67 -1.63
C VAL A 88 -14.83 -11.03 -1.51
N ALA A 89 -13.84 -11.13 -0.63
CA ALA A 89 -13.30 -12.39 -0.17
C ALA A 89 -13.47 -12.49 1.36
N ILE A 90 -13.90 -13.65 1.82
CA ILE A 90 -14.03 -13.97 3.23
C ILE A 90 -13.01 -15.05 3.55
N VAL A 91 -12.09 -14.72 4.46
CA VAL A 91 -11.02 -15.63 4.87
C VAL A 91 -11.11 -15.83 6.38
N GLN A 92 -11.07 -17.09 6.82
CA GLN A 92 -11.04 -17.44 8.24
C GLN A 92 -10.02 -18.55 8.46
N ASN A 93 -9.13 -18.35 9.44
CA ASN A 93 -8.06 -19.31 9.77
C ASN A 93 -7.23 -19.75 8.56
N GLY A 94 -6.86 -18.80 7.68
CA GLY A 94 -6.10 -19.05 6.47
C GLY A 94 -6.86 -19.75 5.33
N ARG A 95 -8.16 -20.01 5.48
CA ARG A 95 -9.00 -20.66 4.46
C ARG A 95 -9.96 -19.65 3.85
N VAL A 96 -10.04 -19.64 2.53
CA VAL A 96 -11.02 -18.84 1.80
C VAL A 96 -12.38 -19.53 1.95
N LEU A 97 -13.33 -18.87 2.60
CA LEU A 97 -14.71 -19.36 2.76
C LEU A 97 -15.61 -18.92 1.60
N SER A 98 -15.34 -17.73 1.04
CA SER A 98 -16.03 -17.19 -0.13
C SER A 98 -15.12 -16.22 -0.86
N ALA A 99 -15.21 -16.17 -2.19
CA ALA A 99 -14.59 -15.15 -3.04
C ALA A 99 -15.54 -14.90 -4.21
N ARG A 100 -16.27 -13.79 -4.20
CA ARG A 100 -17.34 -13.51 -5.16
C ARG A 100 -17.36 -12.06 -5.61
N GLY A 101 -17.80 -11.86 -6.85
CA GLY A 101 -18.17 -10.58 -7.40
C GLY A 101 -19.70 -10.39 -7.43
N TYR A 102 -20.12 -9.14 -7.39
CA TYR A 102 -21.51 -8.71 -7.43
C TYR A 102 -21.64 -7.47 -8.31
N GLY A 103 -22.71 -7.39 -9.11
CA GLY A 103 -22.99 -6.23 -9.97
C GLY A 103 -22.12 -6.16 -11.22
N ILE A 104 -21.79 -4.95 -11.65
CA ILE A 104 -21.17 -4.67 -12.94
C ILE A 104 -19.91 -3.80 -12.78
N THR A 105 -18.97 -3.95 -13.73
CA THR A 105 -17.69 -3.25 -13.75
C THR A 105 -17.82 -1.78 -14.16
N ASP A 106 -18.71 -1.50 -15.10
CA ASP A 106 -18.89 -0.17 -15.71
C ASP A 106 -20.38 0.05 -16.05
N THR A 107 -20.92 1.19 -15.67
CA THR A 107 -22.32 1.53 -15.96
C THR A 107 -22.60 1.86 -17.41
N THR A 108 -21.57 2.16 -18.20
CA THR A 108 -21.68 2.47 -19.64
C THR A 108 -21.48 1.25 -20.54
N ARG A 109 -20.69 0.29 -20.07
CA ARG A 109 -20.45 -1.01 -20.71
C ARG A 109 -20.48 -2.10 -19.64
N PRO A 110 -21.68 -2.57 -19.27
CA PRO A 110 -21.85 -3.46 -18.14
C PRO A 110 -21.28 -4.85 -18.44
N GLU A 111 -20.30 -5.26 -17.64
CA GLU A 111 -19.79 -6.62 -17.58
C GLU A 111 -19.93 -7.10 -16.12
N PRO A 112 -20.27 -8.36 -15.88
CA PRO A 112 -20.38 -8.86 -14.51
C PRO A 112 -19.06 -8.73 -13.75
N VAL A 113 -19.15 -8.33 -12.49
CA VAL A 113 -18.02 -8.45 -11.57
C VAL A 113 -17.95 -9.89 -11.08
N ASP A 114 -16.75 -10.46 -11.16
CA ASP A 114 -16.44 -11.81 -10.68
C ASP A 114 -15.22 -11.79 -9.72
N ASN A 115 -14.73 -12.97 -9.34
CA ASN A 115 -13.57 -13.13 -8.47
C ASN A 115 -12.22 -12.89 -9.20
N HIS A 116 -12.23 -12.68 -10.50
CA HIS A 116 -11.05 -12.32 -11.33
C HIS A 116 -11.03 -10.84 -11.71
N THR A 117 -12.11 -10.12 -11.45
CA THR A 117 -12.19 -8.69 -11.75
C THR A 117 -11.16 -7.89 -10.96
N VAL A 118 -10.35 -7.11 -11.69
CA VAL A 118 -9.26 -6.32 -11.10
C VAL A 118 -9.80 -4.98 -10.61
N PHE A 119 -9.55 -4.68 -9.34
CA PHE A 119 -9.88 -3.42 -8.69
C PHE A 119 -8.63 -2.60 -8.42
N ARG A 120 -8.75 -1.29 -8.59
CA ARG A 120 -7.70 -0.35 -8.23
C ARG A 120 -7.58 -0.27 -6.72
N LEU A 121 -6.38 -0.56 -6.19
CA LEU A 121 -6.14 -0.57 -4.73
C LEU A 121 -6.13 0.82 -4.10
N ALA A 122 -5.89 1.88 -4.89
CA ALA A 122 -5.79 3.25 -4.39
C ALA A 122 -4.87 3.33 -3.14
N SER A 123 -5.34 3.90 -2.04
CA SER A 123 -4.54 4.07 -0.82
C SER A 123 -4.13 2.78 -0.11
N LEU A 124 -4.74 1.64 -0.41
CA LEU A 124 -4.25 0.35 0.09
C LEU A 124 -2.82 0.05 -0.39
N SER A 125 -2.39 0.66 -1.51
CA SER A 125 -1.01 0.61 -2.00
C SER A 125 0.02 1.11 -0.97
N LYS A 126 -0.37 1.96 -0.02
CA LYS A 126 0.52 2.46 1.05
C LYS A 126 0.98 1.34 1.98
N SER A 127 0.14 0.33 2.22
CA SER A 127 0.52 -0.84 3.01
C SER A 127 1.64 -1.64 2.34
N PHE A 128 1.59 -1.79 1.02
CA PHE A 128 2.66 -2.42 0.25
C PHE A 128 3.95 -1.60 0.28
N ALA A 129 3.85 -0.27 0.16
CA ALA A 129 5.01 0.62 0.28
C ALA A 129 5.65 0.53 1.68
N GLY A 130 4.84 0.48 2.73
CA GLY A 130 5.30 0.30 4.11
C GLY A 130 6.00 -1.04 4.31
N THR A 131 5.41 -2.13 3.82
CA THR A 131 5.99 -3.48 3.90
C THR A 131 7.32 -3.56 3.13
N LEU A 132 7.36 -3.06 1.89
CA LEU A 132 8.58 -3.01 1.09
C LEU A 132 9.68 -2.21 1.78
N THR A 133 9.34 -1.05 2.35
CA THR A 133 10.30 -0.25 3.12
C THR A 133 10.83 -1.03 4.32
N GLY A 134 9.94 -1.73 5.05
CA GLY A 134 10.34 -2.58 6.17
C GLY A 134 11.31 -3.69 5.76
N MET A 135 11.08 -4.34 4.64
CA MET A 135 12.00 -5.35 4.08
C MET A 135 13.36 -4.73 3.75
N LEU A 136 13.39 -3.60 3.07
CA LEU A 136 14.64 -2.91 2.72
C LEU A 136 15.41 -2.39 3.95
N VAL A 137 14.70 -2.02 5.02
CA VAL A 137 15.35 -1.68 6.30
C VAL A 137 15.92 -2.92 6.96
N ASN A 138 15.20 -4.04 6.95
CA ASN A 138 15.72 -5.31 7.47
C ASN A 138 16.98 -5.77 6.73
N ASP A 139 17.04 -5.54 5.42
CA ASP A 139 18.19 -5.87 4.58
C ASP A 139 19.34 -4.84 4.69
N GLY A 140 19.20 -3.82 5.54
CA GLY A 140 20.20 -2.77 5.75
C GLY A 140 20.36 -1.77 4.60
N VAL A 141 19.47 -1.83 3.60
CA VAL A 141 19.49 -0.90 2.43
C VAL A 141 18.95 0.48 2.82
N LEU A 142 17.91 0.51 3.63
CA LEU A 142 17.28 1.72 4.14
C LEU A 142 17.39 1.80 5.67
N SER A 143 17.05 2.96 6.23
CA SER A 143 16.90 3.16 7.67
C SER A 143 15.71 4.06 7.93
N TRP A 144 14.90 3.73 8.92
CA TRP A 144 13.72 4.49 9.30
C TRP A 144 14.01 5.96 9.59
N ASN A 145 15.10 6.22 10.27
CA ASN A 145 15.45 7.54 10.81
C ASN A 145 16.52 8.30 10.01
N GLN A 146 16.97 7.74 8.89
CA GLN A 146 17.87 8.47 8.00
C GLN A 146 17.10 9.51 7.18
N PRO A 147 17.68 10.70 6.97
CA PRO A 147 17.08 11.70 6.11
C PRO A 147 16.86 11.21 4.68
N VAL A 148 15.69 11.53 4.12
CA VAL A 148 15.31 11.16 2.75
C VAL A 148 16.32 11.62 1.70
N VAL A 149 16.93 12.79 1.90
CA VAL A 149 17.95 13.35 1.00
C VAL A 149 19.18 12.45 0.85
N ARG A 150 19.43 11.53 1.79
CA ARG A 150 20.49 10.54 1.68
C ARG A 150 20.22 9.53 0.57
N TYR A 151 18.97 9.20 0.36
CA TYR A 151 18.52 8.22 -0.66
C TYR A 151 18.09 8.90 -1.96
N VAL A 152 17.60 10.14 -1.87
CA VAL A 152 17.13 10.95 -3.00
C VAL A 152 17.82 12.32 -2.95
N PRO A 153 19.07 12.45 -3.42
CA PRO A 153 19.87 13.68 -3.26
C PRO A 153 19.24 14.96 -3.85
N GLY A 154 18.36 14.81 -4.84
CA GLY A 154 17.65 15.94 -5.44
C GLY A 154 16.34 16.33 -4.76
N PHE A 155 15.96 15.63 -3.68
CA PHE A 155 14.72 15.94 -2.96
C PHE A 155 14.85 17.26 -2.18
N ARG A 156 13.80 18.11 -2.25
CA ARG A 156 13.71 19.39 -1.53
C ARG A 156 12.27 19.63 -1.07
N LEU A 157 12.14 20.20 0.12
CA LEU A 157 10.96 20.92 0.60
C LEU A 157 11.25 22.43 0.53
N SER A 158 10.23 23.26 0.70
CA SER A 158 10.38 24.74 0.72
C SER A 158 11.23 25.26 1.88
N ASN A 159 11.48 24.46 2.89
CA ASN A 159 12.36 24.75 4.02
C ASN A 159 13.55 23.78 4.02
N SER A 160 14.77 24.32 4.02
CA SER A 160 16.01 23.54 3.93
C SER A 160 16.28 22.72 5.20
N ASP A 161 15.96 23.25 6.39
CA ASP A 161 16.09 22.52 7.64
C ASP A 161 15.12 21.31 7.68
N TYR A 162 13.87 21.51 7.28
CA TYR A 162 12.90 20.43 7.18
C TYR A 162 13.31 19.40 6.13
N THR A 163 13.88 19.83 5.01
CA THR A 163 14.44 18.93 3.99
C THR A 163 15.50 18.00 4.59
N SER A 164 16.42 18.54 5.39
CA SER A 164 17.52 17.79 6.00
C SER A 164 17.05 16.81 7.10
N ARG A 165 15.93 17.10 7.74
CA ARG A 165 15.38 16.31 8.87
C ARG A 165 14.29 15.32 8.47
N LEU A 166 13.71 15.43 7.27
CA LEU A 166 12.64 14.54 6.81
C LEU A 166 13.15 13.12 6.68
N THR A 167 12.51 12.18 7.38
CA THR A 167 12.88 10.75 7.40
C THR A 167 11.84 9.87 6.71
N LEU A 168 12.16 8.59 6.48
CA LEU A 168 11.20 7.60 5.99
C LEU A 168 10.05 7.40 6.98
N THR A 169 10.34 7.44 8.28
CA THR A 169 9.30 7.41 9.33
C THR A 169 8.29 8.53 9.13
N ASN A 170 8.74 9.77 8.88
CA ASN A 170 7.82 10.90 8.67
C ASN A 170 6.96 10.73 7.42
N ILE A 171 7.51 10.20 6.32
CA ILE A 171 6.75 9.95 5.10
C ILE A 171 5.68 8.89 5.34
N LEU A 172 6.04 7.75 5.90
CA LEU A 172 5.13 6.63 6.08
C LEU A 172 4.08 6.87 7.18
N SER A 173 4.39 7.72 8.16
CA SER A 173 3.43 8.14 9.20
C SER A 173 2.58 9.35 8.81
N GLN A 174 2.69 9.84 7.55
CA GLN A 174 1.95 11.02 7.07
C GLN A 174 2.25 12.29 7.89
N SER A 175 3.48 12.44 8.37
CA SER A 175 3.93 13.56 9.20
C SER A 175 5.04 14.40 8.53
N THR A 176 4.91 14.64 7.24
CA THR A 176 5.89 15.38 6.45
C THR A 176 5.85 16.90 6.64
N GLY A 177 4.73 17.42 7.16
CA GLY A 177 4.45 18.86 7.25
C GLY A 177 3.76 19.45 6.03
N LEU A 178 3.56 18.70 4.96
CA LEU A 178 2.83 19.16 3.78
C LEU A 178 1.35 19.41 4.08
N THR A 179 0.72 20.25 3.26
CA THR A 179 -0.73 20.43 3.29
C THR A 179 -1.44 19.17 2.82
N ARG A 180 -2.67 18.96 3.33
CA ARG A 180 -3.48 17.81 2.93
C ARG A 180 -3.73 17.81 1.42
N ASN A 181 -3.64 16.63 0.81
CA ASN A 181 -3.89 16.40 -0.61
C ASN A 181 -3.05 17.29 -1.54
N ALA A 182 -1.81 17.60 -1.12
CA ALA A 182 -0.90 18.39 -1.93
C ALA A 182 -0.68 17.73 -3.30
N PHE A 183 -0.99 18.47 -4.38
CA PHE A 183 -0.80 18.05 -5.77
C PHE A 183 -1.61 16.84 -6.26
N ASP A 184 -2.67 16.42 -5.57
CA ASP A 184 -3.55 15.33 -6.01
C ASP A 184 -4.07 15.56 -7.44
N ARG A 185 -4.47 16.80 -7.76
CA ARG A 185 -4.95 17.16 -9.09
C ARG A 185 -3.90 17.01 -10.18
N ASP A 186 -2.65 17.32 -9.87
CA ASP A 186 -1.53 17.14 -10.83
C ASP A 186 -1.31 15.65 -11.10
N ILE A 187 -1.38 14.83 -10.06
CA ILE A 187 -1.22 13.37 -10.16
C ILE A 187 -2.39 12.77 -10.95
N GLU A 188 -3.62 13.21 -10.69
CA GLU A 188 -4.81 12.79 -11.45
C GLU A 188 -4.74 13.20 -12.93
N ALA A 189 -4.08 14.32 -13.22
CA ALA A 189 -3.79 14.77 -14.58
C ALA A 189 -2.58 14.09 -15.22
N ASN A 190 -2.01 13.05 -14.59
CA ASN A 190 -0.81 12.32 -15.02
C ASN A 190 0.45 13.20 -15.13
N ALA A 191 0.60 14.20 -14.27
CA ALA A 191 1.85 14.96 -14.16
C ALA A 191 3.03 14.01 -13.90
N SER A 192 4.19 14.33 -14.48
CA SER A 192 5.37 13.49 -14.30
C SER A 192 5.86 13.53 -12.83
N TYR A 193 6.54 12.46 -12.41
CA TYR A 193 7.20 12.43 -11.09
C TYR A 193 8.16 13.64 -10.91
N HIS A 194 8.87 14.03 -11.96
CA HIS A 194 9.77 15.18 -11.95
C HIS A 194 9.02 16.49 -11.65
N ASP A 195 7.89 16.72 -12.31
CA ASP A 195 7.08 17.94 -12.13
C ASP A 195 6.49 18.01 -10.73
N VAL A 196 5.92 16.91 -10.23
CA VAL A 196 5.39 16.85 -8.86
C VAL A 196 6.50 17.09 -7.83
N ARG A 197 7.67 16.49 -8.01
CA ARG A 197 8.83 16.71 -7.12
C ARG A 197 9.31 18.16 -7.14
N THR A 198 9.32 18.79 -8.30
CA THR A 198 9.68 20.20 -8.46
C THR A 198 8.68 21.09 -7.74
N LYS A 199 7.39 20.85 -7.89
CA LYS A 199 6.33 21.58 -7.17
C LYS A 199 6.42 21.40 -5.65
N LEU A 200 6.80 20.21 -5.16
CA LEU A 200 7.00 19.96 -3.74
C LEU A 200 8.07 20.88 -3.12
N SER A 201 9.10 21.25 -3.88
CA SER A 201 10.15 22.15 -3.38
C SER A 201 9.66 23.56 -3.04
N GLY A 202 8.53 23.98 -3.60
CA GLY A 202 7.88 25.27 -3.31
C GLY A 202 6.58 25.15 -2.50
N ALA A 203 6.20 23.94 -2.10
CA ALA A 203 4.95 23.72 -1.39
C ALA A 203 4.96 24.37 -0.01
N PRO A 204 3.86 25.03 0.41
CA PRO A 204 3.74 25.58 1.76
C PRO A 204 3.71 24.43 2.77
N LEU A 205 4.44 24.59 3.88
CA LEU A 205 4.49 23.65 4.99
C LEU A 205 3.65 24.18 6.16
N ARG A 206 2.91 23.30 6.82
CA ARG A 206 2.07 23.63 7.99
C ARG A 206 2.83 23.50 9.30
N CYS A 207 3.81 22.60 9.33
CA CYS A 207 4.60 22.26 10.51
C CYS A 207 5.92 21.63 10.05
N GLY A 208 6.83 21.38 10.99
CA GLY A 208 8.02 20.57 10.73
C GLY A 208 7.73 19.07 10.60
N PRO A 209 8.68 18.29 10.04
CA PRO A 209 8.57 16.84 9.97
C PRO A 209 8.40 16.23 11.36
N GLY A 210 7.38 15.40 11.52
CA GLY A 210 7.03 14.74 12.79
C GLY A 210 6.12 15.56 13.72
N GLU A 211 5.88 16.84 13.44
CA GLU A 211 5.14 17.72 14.34
C GLU A 211 3.63 17.69 14.14
N CYS A 212 3.16 17.35 12.95
CA CYS A 212 1.72 17.23 12.68
C CYS A 212 1.41 16.12 11.66
N TYR A 213 0.22 15.56 11.78
CA TYR A 213 -0.32 14.63 10.79
C TYR A 213 -1.03 15.37 9.67
N SER A 214 -0.77 14.95 8.43
CA SER A 214 -1.47 15.46 7.25
C SER A 214 -1.48 14.41 6.13
N TYR A 215 -2.64 13.88 5.89
CA TYR A 215 -2.85 12.93 4.78
C TYR A 215 -2.77 13.61 3.43
#